data_cd867a09da6195f9aefafe27baa3aaaf
#
_entry.id   cd867a09da6195f9aefafe27baa3aaaf
#
_cell.length_a   1.000
_cell.length_b   1.000
_cell.length_c   1.000
_cell.angle_alpha   90.00
_cell.angle_beta   90.00
_cell.angle_gamma   90.00
#
_symmetry.space_group_name_H-M   'P 1'
#
loop_
_entity.id
_entity.type
_entity.pdbx_description
1 polymer ?
#
loop_
_entity_poly.entity_id
_entity_poly.type
_entity_poly.pdbx_seq_one_letter_code
_entity_poly.pdbx_strand_id
1 'polypeptide(L)' 'MIAVIFEVETEDGMMQPYLEMAAKMRALVETVPGFISVERFESLSNPGKLLSLSYWEDETALEHW' A
#
# COMPACT_ATOMS: atom_id res chain seq x y z
N MET A 1 -7.80 -9.74 -12.84
CA MET A 1 -7.20 -9.27 -11.57
C MET A 1 -5.86 -8.62 -11.84
N ILE A 2 -5.62 -7.49 -11.19
CA ILE A 2 -4.36 -6.75 -11.35
C ILE A 2 -3.68 -6.65 -9.99
N ALA A 3 -2.37 -6.88 -9.96
CA ALA A 3 -1.54 -6.71 -8.78
C ALA A 3 -0.68 -5.46 -8.95
N VAL A 4 -0.66 -4.61 -7.95
CA VAL A 4 0.17 -3.40 -7.94
C VAL A 4 1.21 -3.52 -6.84
N ILE A 5 2.47 -3.37 -7.21
CA ILE A 5 3.59 -3.44 -6.27
C ILE A 5 4.17 -2.04 -6.15
N PHE A 6 4.30 -1.57 -4.92
CA PHE A 6 4.81 -0.24 -4.63
C PHE A 6 5.87 -0.33 -3.55
N GLU A 7 7.07 0.18 -3.82
CA GLU A 7 8.17 0.19 -2.85
C GLU A 7 8.32 1.59 -2.26
N VAL A 8 8.51 1.65 -0.93
CA VAL A 8 8.73 2.89 -0.21
C VAL A 8 9.90 2.73 0.73
N GLU A 9 10.83 3.68 0.71
CA GLU A 9 11.90 3.74 1.69
C GLU A 9 11.61 4.88 2.65
N THR A 10 11.68 4.61 3.95
CA THR A 10 11.47 5.62 4.98
C THR A 10 12.79 5.98 5.63
N GLU A 11 12.94 7.26 5.98
CA GLU A 11 14.08 7.72 6.75
C GLU A 11 13.93 7.34 8.21
N ASP A 12 15.03 7.38 8.96
CA ASP A 12 15.02 7.08 10.39
C ASP A 12 13.98 7.95 11.11
N GLY A 13 13.14 7.30 11.91
CA GLY A 13 12.10 7.98 12.66
C GLY A 13 10.84 8.28 11.87
N MET A 14 10.81 8.00 10.57
CA MET A 14 9.64 8.29 9.72
C MET A 14 8.73 7.09 9.50
N MET A 15 9.13 5.90 9.98
CA MET A 15 8.32 4.69 9.79
C MET A 15 6.95 4.81 10.44
N GLN A 16 6.88 5.27 11.68
CA GLN A 16 5.61 5.35 12.40
C GLN A 16 4.65 6.36 11.77
N PRO A 17 5.07 7.61 11.45
CA PRO A 17 4.20 8.52 10.72
C PRO A 17 3.71 7.98 9.40
N TYR A 18 4.58 7.28 8.66
CA TYR A 18 4.20 6.65 7.39
C TYR A 18 3.11 5.59 7.60
N LEU A 19 3.28 4.72 8.59
CA LEU A 19 2.31 3.67 8.86
C LEU A 19 0.95 4.24 9.29
N GLU A 20 0.95 5.34 10.03
CA GLU A 20 -0.29 6.01 10.41
C GLU A 20 -1.02 6.58 9.20
N MET A 21 -0.28 7.20 8.28
CA MET A 21 -0.85 7.71 7.05
C MET A 21 -1.38 6.57 6.17
N ALA A 22 -0.63 5.48 6.08
CA ALA A 22 -1.02 4.31 5.30
C ALA A 22 -2.31 3.69 5.84
N ALA A 23 -2.49 3.67 7.16
CA ALA A 23 -3.71 3.16 7.77
C ALA A 23 -4.93 4.01 7.38
N LYS A 24 -4.77 5.32 7.35
CA LYS A 24 -5.83 6.23 6.91
C LYS A 24 -6.17 6.03 5.44
N MET A 25 -5.16 5.88 4.60
CA MET A 25 -5.36 5.64 3.18
C MET A 25 -6.01 4.30 2.92
N ARG A 26 -5.69 3.29 3.71
CA ARG A 26 -6.31 1.97 3.60
C ARG A 26 -7.82 2.06 3.85
N ALA A 27 -8.24 2.82 4.84
CA ALA A 27 -9.66 3.01 5.12
C ALA A 27 -10.38 3.64 3.93
N LEU A 28 -9.71 4.54 3.21
CA LEU A 28 -10.27 5.17 2.01
C LEU A 28 -10.30 4.22 0.82
N VAL A 29 -9.21 3.48 0.59
CA VAL A 29 -9.12 2.59 -0.57
C VAL A 29 -10.09 1.43 -0.48
N GLU A 30 -10.42 0.98 0.72
CA GLU A 30 -11.40 -0.09 0.93
C GLU A 30 -12.79 0.29 0.43
N THR A 31 -13.07 1.58 0.23
CA THR A 31 -14.34 2.04 -0.31
C THR A 31 -14.36 2.10 -1.83
N VAL A 32 -13.22 1.92 -2.49
CA VAL A 32 -13.14 2.00 -3.96
C VAL A 32 -13.69 0.72 -4.58
N PRO A 33 -14.67 0.81 -5.50
CA PRO A 33 -15.18 -0.38 -6.20
C PRO A 33 -14.08 -1.10 -6.94
N GLY A 34 -14.02 -2.42 -6.80
CA GLY A 34 -13.00 -3.24 -7.47
C GLY A 34 -11.75 -3.46 -6.66
N PHE A 35 -11.61 -2.80 -5.51
CA PHE A 35 -10.49 -3.09 -4.60
C PHE A 35 -10.68 -4.46 -3.96
N ILE A 36 -9.61 -5.26 -3.93
CA ILE A 36 -9.65 -6.61 -3.35
C ILE A 36 -8.92 -6.66 -2.02
N SER A 37 -7.62 -6.33 -2.01
CA SER A 37 -6.83 -6.40 -0.79
C SER A 37 -5.54 -5.58 -0.91
N VAL A 38 -4.94 -5.26 0.25
CA VAL A 38 -3.63 -4.65 0.31
C VAL A 38 -2.87 -5.23 1.51
N GLU A 39 -1.60 -5.54 1.31
CA GLU A 39 -0.71 -5.96 2.37
C GLU A 39 0.60 -5.20 2.27
N ARG A 40 1.23 -5.00 3.41
CA ARG A 40 2.53 -4.35 3.47
C ARG A 40 3.55 -5.27 4.10
N PHE A 41 4.75 -5.23 3.57
CA PHE A 41 5.87 -6.07 4.00
C PHE A 41 7.07 -5.20 4.27
N GLU A 42 7.84 -5.56 5.27
CA GLU A 42 9.11 -4.88 5.57
C GLU A 42 10.27 -5.73 5.05
N SER A 43 11.25 -5.08 4.44
CA SER A 43 12.44 -5.77 3.95
C SER A 43 13.29 -6.26 5.12
N LEU A 44 13.71 -7.51 5.07
CA LEU A 44 14.59 -8.07 6.07
C LEU A 44 16.04 -7.61 5.88
N SER A 45 16.42 -7.30 4.64
CA SER A 45 17.78 -6.86 4.32
C SER A 45 17.97 -5.35 4.49
N ASN A 46 16.90 -4.57 4.29
CA ASN A 46 16.96 -3.11 4.32
C ASN A 46 15.90 -2.57 5.27
N PRO A 47 16.21 -2.44 6.56
CA PRO A 47 15.24 -1.88 7.51
C PRO A 47 14.79 -0.49 7.06
N GLY A 48 13.49 -0.21 7.19
CA GLY A 48 12.92 1.03 6.72
C GLY A 48 12.38 0.99 5.31
N LYS A 49 12.62 -0.11 4.59
CA LYS A 49 12.05 -0.31 3.25
C LYS A 49 10.79 -1.14 3.35
N LEU A 50 9.71 -0.63 2.80
CA LEU A 50 8.41 -1.30 2.79
C LEU A 50 7.95 -1.60 1.37
N LEU A 51 7.28 -2.73 1.22
CA LEU A 51 6.63 -3.11 -0.02
C LEU A 51 5.12 -3.14 0.21
N SER A 52 4.36 -2.48 -0.65
CA SER A 52 2.90 -2.56 -0.63
C SER A 52 2.45 -3.40 -1.82
N LEU A 53 1.67 -4.43 -1.56
CA LEU A 53 1.10 -5.29 -2.59
C LEU A 53 -0.41 -5.18 -2.52
N SER A 54 -1.03 -4.68 -3.60
CA SER A 54 -2.48 -4.55 -3.66
C SER A 54 -3.04 -5.29 -4.87
N TYR A 55 -4.27 -5.80 -4.71
CA TYR A 55 -4.98 -6.51 -5.76
C TYR A 55 -6.26 -5.77 -6.10
N TRP A 56 -6.57 -5.71 -7.39
CA TRP A 56 -7.72 -4.99 -7.94
C TRP A 56 -8.40 -5.85 -8.99
N GLU A 57 -9.71 -5.71 -9.14
CA GLU A 57 -10.45 -6.50 -10.13
C GLU A 57 -10.04 -6.17 -11.56
N ASP A 58 -9.86 -4.86 -11.86
CA ASP A 58 -9.52 -4.40 -13.20
C ASP A 58 -8.85 -3.02 -13.16
N GLU A 59 -8.43 -2.52 -14.33
CA GLU A 59 -7.77 -1.24 -14.45
C GLU A 59 -8.70 -0.06 -14.11
N THR A 60 -10.00 -0.22 -14.35
CA THR A 60 -10.96 0.82 -14.05
C THR A 60 -10.99 1.12 -12.56
N ALA A 61 -10.87 0.10 -11.72
CA ALA A 61 -10.79 0.28 -10.28
C ALA A 61 -9.57 1.11 -9.88
N LEU A 62 -8.42 0.87 -10.52
CA LEU A 62 -7.21 1.64 -10.26
C LEU A 62 -7.38 3.11 -10.65
N GLU A 63 -8.07 3.39 -11.74
CA GLU A 63 -8.29 4.76 -12.20
C GLU A 63 -9.12 5.58 -11.22
N HIS A 64 -9.96 4.94 -10.43
CA HIS A 64 -10.78 5.61 -9.42
C HIS A 64 -9.99 5.90 -8.13
N TRP A 65 -8.85 5.31 -7.98
CA TRP A 65 -7.98 5.56 -6.84
C TRP A 65 -6.98 6.67 -7.15
#